data_9a2db04ca0efab318a2c81fe5bb2a3be
#
_entry.id   9a2db04ca0efab318a2c81fe5bb2a3be
#
_cell.length_a   1.000
_cell.length_b   1.000
_cell.length_c   1.000
_cell.angle_alpha   90.00
_cell.angle_beta   90.00
_cell.angle_gamma   90.00
#
_symmetry.space_group_name_H-M   'P 1'
#
loop_
_entity.id
_entity.type
_entity.pdbx_description
1 polymer ?
#
loop_
_entity_poly.entity_id
_entity_poly.type
_entity_poly.pdbx_seq_one_letter_code
_entity_poly.pdbx_strand_id
1 'polypeptide(L)'
;MATSKKNKAGFSVSFDSPVGLVLVILLVVMAIIERLVPSIDWLFVCPCKAGNSAAFDYRNVADYFRILLYPFGFSSWNQLTANLVFILLLFPKIESVFGKLFSSMLVLITVAFAGVICVCFSNSVIYGTSGIVCMLLILAIFISADKRQIPLSYILLADLIS
;
A
#
# COMPACT_ATOMS: atom_id res chain seq x y z
N MET A 1 19.97 9.68 52.01
CA MET A 1 20.18 8.56 51.05
C MET A 1 18.99 8.51 50.10
N ALA A 2 19.11 9.12 48.91
CA ALA A 2 18.06 9.15 47.92
C ALA A 2 18.45 8.17 46.81
N THR A 3 17.76 7.03 46.75
CA THR A 3 17.93 6.03 45.69
C THR A 3 17.31 6.53 44.39
N SER A 4 18.16 6.96 43.47
CA SER A 4 17.80 7.29 42.09
C SER A 4 17.28 6.03 41.38
N LYS A 5 15.96 5.98 41.13
CA LYS A 5 15.34 4.99 40.24
C LYS A 5 15.74 5.30 38.80
N LYS A 6 16.74 4.57 38.30
CA LYS A 6 17.13 4.56 36.90
C LYS A 6 15.99 3.95 36.07
N ASN A 7 15.15 4.80 35.45
CA ASN A 7 14.20 4.37 34.45
C ASN A 7 14.98 3.78 33.26
N LYS A 8 15.02 2.45 33.18
CA LYS A 8 15.39 1.76 31.95
C LYS A 8 14.24 2.02 30.97
N ALA A 9 14.45 2.91 30.01
CA ALA A 9 13.62 3.01 28.82
C ALA A 9 13.78 1.69 28.06
N GLY A 10 12.96 0.72 28.40
CA GLY A 10 12.81 -0.49 27.60
C GLY A 10 12.19 -0.08 26.28
N PHE A 11 12.90 -0.29 25.19
CA PHE A 11 12.36 -0.16 23.84
C PHE A 11 11.31 -1.26 23.68
N SER A 12 10.05 -0.92 24.00
CA SER A 12 8.90 -1.80 23.80
C SER A 12 8.47 -1.60 22.36
N VAL A 13 8.85 -2.51 21.48
CA VAL A 13 8.28 -2.60 20.12
C VAL A 13 6.88 -3.18 20.29
N SER A 14 5.91 -2.32 20.54
CA SER A 14 4.49 -2.66 20.49
C SER A 14 4.05 -2.56 19.03
N PHE A 15 3.80 -3.69 18.42
CA PHE A 15 3.24 -3.75 17.06
C PHE A 15 1.73 -3.52 17.16
N ASP A 16 1.32 -2.26 17.29
CA ASP A 16 -0.09 -1.87 17.49
C ASP A 16 -0.89 -1.73 16.17
N SER A 17 -0.36 -2.26 15.06
CA SER A 17 -0.97 -2.13 13.74
C SER A 17 -1.25 -3.50 13.10
N PRO A 18 -2.27 -4.23 13.56
CA PRO A 18 -2.57 -5.54 12.99
C PRO A 18 -2.99 -5.48 11.52
N VAL A 19 -3.68 -4.42 11.07
CA VAL A 19 -4.13 -4.29 9.68
C VAL A 19 -2.95 -4.08 8.74
N GLY A 20 -2.00 -3.22 9.12
CA GLY A 20 -0.76 -3.01 8.33
C GLY A 20 0.06 -4.28 8.22
N LEU A 21 0.18 -5.05 9.30
CA LEU A 21 0.91 -6.31 9.31
C LEU A 21 0.24 -7.36 8.41
N VAL A 22 -1.08 -7.50 8.50
CA VAL A 22 -1.85 -8.41 7.63
C VAL A 22 -1.68 -8.02 6.17
N LEU A 23 -1.74 -6.73 5.83
CA LEU A 23 -1.52 -6.24 4.47
C LEU A 23 -0.12 -6.62 3.96
N VAL A 24 0.91 -6.41 4.76
CA VAL A 24 2.30 -6.77 4.39
C VAL A 24 2.46 -8.26 4.18
N ILE A 25 1.94 -9.08 5.09
CA ILE A 25 1.98 -10.55 4.93
C ILE A 25 1.26 -10.97 3.66
N LEU A 26 0.09 -10.40 3.39
CA LEU A 26 -0.68 -10.70 2.20
C LEU A 26 0.09 -10.34 0.92
N LEU A 27 0.73 -9.17 0.87
CA LEU A 27 1.56 -8.75 -0.25
C LEU A 27 2.74 -9.69 -0.49
N VAL A 28 3.44 -10.09 0.58
CA VAL A 28 4.57 -11.02 0.47
C VAL A 28 4.12 -12.40 -0.01
N VAL A 29 3.02 -12.92 0.54
CA VAL A 29 2.47 -14.23 0.13
C VAL A 29 2.06 -14.21 -1.34
N MET A 30 1.36 -13.14 -1.77
CA MET A 30 0.93 -13.01 -3.16
C MET A 30 2.12 -12.86 -4.11
N ALA A 31 3.17 -12.12 -3.73
CA ALA A 31 4.40 -12.01 -4.50
C ALA A 31 5.13 -13.36 -4.65
N ILE A 32 5.11 -14.20 -3.62
CA ILE A 32 5.67 -15.56 -3.69
C ILE A 32 4.83 -16.43 -4.64
N ILE A 33 3.51 -16.35 -4.54
CA ILE A 33 2.59 -17.11 -5.41
C ILE A 33 2.78 -16.72 -6.88
N GLU A 34 2.83 -15.42 -7.19
CA GLU A 34 3.08 -14.90 -8.54
C GLU A 34 4.41 -15.44 -9.11
N ARG A 35 5.44 -15.53 -8.26
CA ARG A 35 6.74 -16.07 -8.67
C ARG A 35 6.74 -17.57 -8.92
N LEU A 36 5.96 -18.32 -8.14
CA LEU A 36 5.87 -19.78 -8.27
C LEU A 36 4.97 -20.21 -9.43
N VAL A 37 3.97 -19.41 -9.78
CA VAL A 37 2.97 -19.73 -10.80
C VAL A 37 2.82 -18.57 -11.79
N PRO A 38 3.74 -18.41 -12.76
CA PRO A 38 3.71 -17.32 -13.73
C PRO A 38 2.41 -17.25 -14.56
N SER A 39 1.66 -18.34 -14.64
CA SER A 39 0.39 -18.40 -15.36
C SER A 39 -0.71 -17.51 -14.76
N ILE A 40 -0.52 -16.98 -13.55
CA ILE A 40 -1.51 -16.16 -12.82
C ILE A 40 -1.21 -14.66 -12.97
N ASP A 41 -0.08 -14.29 -13.56
CA ASP A 41 0.37 -12.88 -13.67
C ASP A 41 -0.70 -11.97 -14.28
N TRP A 42 -1.47 -12.48 -15.25
CA TRP A 42 -2.55 -11.73 -15.90
C TRP A 42 -3.64 -11.27 -14.91
N LEU A 43 -3.81 -11.94 -13.78
CA LEU A 43 -4.82 -11.62 -12.77
C LEU A 43 -4.41 -10.40 -11.93
N PHE A 44 -3.11 -10.16 -11.78
CA PHE A 44 -2.54 -9.05 -11.00
C PHE A 44 -2.26 -7.80 -11.83
N VAL A 45 -2.67 -7.81 -13.08
CA VAL A 45 -2.53 -6.67 -14.00
C VAL A 45 -3.86 -5.93 -14.07
N CYS A 46 -3.88 -4.63 -13.74
CA CYS A 46 -5.08 -3.82 -13.88
C CYS A 46 -5.45 -3.70 -15.37
N PRO A 47 -6.70 -4.00 -15.77
CA PRO A 47 -7.13 -3.82 -17.14
C PRO A 47 -7.10 -2.34 -17.53
N CYS A 48 -6.79 -2.06 -18.80
CA CYS A 48 -6.70 -0.70 -19.33
C CYS A 48 -7.81 -0.39 -20.33
N LYS A 49 -7.92 0.88 -20.75
CA LYS A 49 -9.03 1.39 -21.55
C LYS A 49 -9.13 0.77 -22.95
N ALA A 50 -8.04 0.54 -23.66
CA ALA A 50 -8.11 0.11 -25.06
C ALA A 50 -6.83 -0.48 -25.63
N GLY A 51 -6.98 -1.43 -26.54
CA GLY A 51 -6.02 -1.72 -27.60
C GLY A 51 -5.00 -2.82 -27.37
N ASN A 52 -4.88 -3.36 -26.17
CA ASN A 52 -3.96 -4.46 -25.87
C ASN A 52 -4.73 -5.65 -25.24
N SER A 53 -4.03 -6.78 -25.10
CA SER A 53 -4.53 -8.02 -24.49
C SER A 53 -5.12 -7.90 -23.08
N ALA A 54 -5.11 -6.70 -22.49
CA ALA A 54 -5.60 -6.36 -21.17
C ALA A 54 -6.74 -5.33 -21.18
N ALA A 55 -7.49 -5.18 -22.30
CA ALA A 55 -8.65 -4.31 -22.36
C ALA A 55 -9.74 -4.79 -21.38
N PHE A 56 -10.39 -3.84 -20.70
CA PHE A 56 -11.47 -4.13 -19.76
C PHE A 56 -12.74 -4.59 -20.51
N ASP A 57 -13.25 -5.77 -20.16
CA ASP A 57 -14.53 -6.28 -20.64
C ASP A 57 -15.55 -6.30 -19.49
N TYR A 58 -16.57 -5.43 -19.57
CA TYR A 58 -17.65 -5.30 -18.59
C TYR A 58 -18.49 -6.58 -18.42
N ARG A 59 -18.43 -7.52 -19.37
CA ARG A 59 -19.12 -8.80 -19.30
C ARG A 59 -18.32 -9.88 -18.56
N ASN A 60 -17.02 -9.66 -18.39
CA ASN A 60 -16.15 -10.62 -17.77
C ASN A 60 -15.97 -10.30 -16.27
N VAL A 61 -16.52 -11.16 -15.42
CA VAL A 61 -16.42 -11.02 -13.96
C VAL A 61 -14.96 -11.04 -13.49
N ALA A 62 -14.07 -11.72 -14.22
CA ALA A 62 -12.65 -11.77 -13.87
C ALA A 62 -11.99 -10.38 -13.91
N ASP A 63 -12.42 -9.47 -14.77
CA ASP A 63 -11.83 -8.13 -14.86
C ASP A 63 -12.16 -7.26 -13.65
N TYR A 64 -13.30 -7.49 -13.01
CA TYR A 64 -13.63 -6.84 -11.73
C TYR A 64 -12.71 -7.33 -10.59
N PHE A 65 -12.39 -8.62 -10.57
CA PHE A 65 -11.40 -9.15 -9.62
C PHE A 65 -10.00 -8.61 -9.89
N ARG A 66 -9.63 -8.41 -11.14
CA ARG A 66 -8.34 -7.80 -11.53
C ARG A 66 -8.21 -6.37 -11.00
N ILE A 67 -9.29 -5.58 -11.01
CA ILE A 67 -9.34 -4.23 -10.42
C ILE A 67 -9.07 -4.27 -8.91
N LEU A 68 -9.40 -5.35 -8.22
CA LEU A 68 -9.16 -5.48 -6.78
C LEU A 68 -7.78 -6.12 -6.47
N LEU A 69 -7.29 -6.98 -7.36
CA LEU A 69 -6.07 -7.77 -7.14
C LEU A 69 -4.80 -7.10 -7.70
N TYR A 70 -4.91 -6.10 -8.59
CA TYR A 70 -3.75 -5.47 -9.21
C TYR A 70 -2.71 -4.91 -8.22
N PRO A 71 -3.05 -4.46 -6.98
CA PRO A 71 -2.05 -3.95 -6.06
C PRO A 71 -1.09 -5.03 -5.55
N PHE A 72 -1.48 -6.30 -5.69
CA PHE A 72 -0.67 -7.45 -5.27
C PHE A 72 0.35 -7.86 -6.33
N GLY A 73 0.22 -7.39 -7.58
CA GLY A 73 1.21 -7.57 -8.62
C GLY A 73 2.49 -6.77 -8.36
N PHE A 74 3.63 -7.25 -8.81
CA PHE A 74 4.88 -6.51 -8.70
C PHE A 74 5.74 -6.67 -9.97
N SER A 75 6.45 -5.59 -10.37
CA SER A 75 7.35 -5.64 -11.53
C SER A 75 8.77 -5.99 -11.14
N SER A 76 9.19 -5.61 -9.95
CA SER A 76 10.54 -5.84 -9.47
C SER A 76 10.60 -6.01 -7.95
N TRP A 77 11.55 -6.82 -7.49
CA TRP A 77 11.79 -7.03 -6.06
C TRP A 77 12.14 -5.74 -5.32
N ASN A 78 12.87 -4.84 -5.98
CA ASN A 78 13.24 -3.55 -5.38
C ASN A 78 12.00 -2.69 -5.11
N GLN A 79 11.06 -2.64 -6.06
CA GLN A 79 9.81 -1.90 -5.91
C GLN A 79 8.95 -2.52 -4.79
N LEU A 80 8.82 -3.85 -4.76
CA LEU A 80 8.09 -4.53 -3.71
C LEU A 80 8.67 -4.21 -2.32
N THR A 81 10.00 -4.36 -2.16
CA THR A 81 10.69 -4.10 -0.90
C THR A 81 10.51 -2.66 -0.45
N ALA A 82 10.67 -1.69 -1.34
CA ALA A 82 10.44 -0.28 -1.04
C ALA A 82 9.00 -0.05 -0.54
N ASN A 83 8.01 -0.55 -1.27
CA ASN A 83 6.60 -0.41 -0.89
C ASN A 83 6.30 -1.04 0.47
N LEU A 84 6.85 -2.23 0.77
CA LEU A 84 6.68 -2.88 2.07
C LEU A 84 7.26 -2.05 3.20
N VAL A 85 8.45 -1.47 3.03
CA VAL A 85 9.07 -0.60 4.03
C VAL A 85 8.19 0.62 4.30
N PHE A 86 7.64 1.26 3.25
CA PHE A 86 6.75 2.40 3.40
C PHE A 86 5.46 2.04 4.13
N ILE A 87 4.85 0.91 3.79
CA ILE A 87 3.64 0.44 4.45
C ILE A 87 3.93 0.18 5.94
N LEU A 88 5.00 -0.54 6.27
CA LEU A 88 5.39 -0.82 7.66
C LEU A 88 5.68 0.43 8.47
N LEU A 89 6.22 1.48 7.83
CA LEU A 89 6.56 2.73 8.50
C LEU A 89 5.35 3.65 8.70
N LEU A 90 4.49 3.76 7.70
CA LEU A 90 3.41 4.75 7.67
C LEU A 90 2.10 4.20 8.23
N PHE A 91 1.80 2.93 7.99
CA PHE A 91 0.53 2.33 8.34
C PHE A 91 0.22 2.36 9.84
N PRO A 92 1.18 2.06 10.76
CA PRO A 92 0.94 2.13 12.21
C PRO A 92 0.47 3.52 12.67
N LYS A 93 1.03 4.58 12.09
CA LYS A 93 0.67 5.96 12.41
C LYS A 93 -0.75 6.28 11.96
N ILE A 94 -1.15 5.81 10.79
CA ILE A 94 -2.50 6.01 10.24
C ILE A 94 -3.52 5.20 11.05
N GLU A 95 -3.22 3.93 11.33
CA GLU A 95 -4.09 3.07 12.11
C GLU A 95 -4.29 3.57 13.55
N SER A 96 -3.27 4.20 14.16
CA SER A 96 -3.40 4.80 15.49
C SER A 96 -4.31 6.03 15.53
N VAL A 97 -4.45 6.76 14.42
CA VAL A 97 -5.30 7.97 14.32
C VAL A 97 -6.72 7.61 13.89
N PHE A 98 -6.87 6.78 12.87
CA PHE A 98 -8.16 6.49 12.26
C PHE A 98 -8.81 5.19 12.78
N GLY A 99 -8.03 4.33 13.43
CA GLY A 99 -8.50 3.03 13.89
C GLY A 99 -8.46 1.96 12.78
N LYS A 100 -8.58 0.71 13.20
CA LYS A 100 -8.38 -0.48 12.35
C LYS A 100 -9.38 -0.58 11.20
N LEU A 101 -10.66 -0.42 11.51
CA LEU A 101 -11.72 -0.57 10.52
C LEU A 101 -11.66 0.50 9.43
N PHE A 102 -11.46 1.75 9.84
CA PHE A 102 -11.39 2.87 8.91
C PHE A 102 -10.15 2.81 8.02
N SER A 103 -9.00 2.43 8.58
CA SER A 103 -7.76 2.23 7.80
C SER A 103 -7.90 1.13 6.75
N SER A 104 -8.56 0.03 7.09
CA SER A 104 -8.82 -1.04 6.12
C SER A 104 -9.78 -0.60 5.01
N MET A 105 -10.84 0.16 5.34
CA MET A 105 -11.75 0.75 4.34
C MET A 105 -11.04 1.74 3.42
N LEU A 106 -10.14 2.57 3.96
CA LEU A 106 -9.34 3.50 3.15
C LEU A 106 -8.50 2.78 2.10
N VAL A 107 -7.86 1.67 2.48
CA VAL A 107 -7.08 0.85 1.52
C VAL A 107 -7.99 0.32 0.42
N LEU A 108 -9.14 -0.27 0.77
CA LEU A 108 -10.08 -0.82 -0.22
C LEU A 108 -10.62 0.26 -1.18
N ILE A 109 -11.02 1.41 -0.64
CA ILE A 109 -11.52 2.55 -1.45
C ILE A 109 -10.42 3.03 -2.38
N THR A 110 -9.17 3.16 -1.90
CA THR A 110 -8.04 3.61 -2.71
C THR A 110 -7.77 2.65 -3.87
N VAL A 111 -7.77 1.35 -3.59
CA VAL A 111 -7.58 0.30 -4.60
C VAL A 111 -8.67 0.37 -5.65
N ALA A 112 -9.94 0.40 -5.23
CA ALA A 112 -11.06 0.46 -6.15
C ALA A 112 -11.03 1.74 -7.01
N PHE A 113 -10.78 2.88 -6.39
CA PHE A 113 -10.73 4.18 -7.06
C PHE A 113 -9.59 4.27 -8.08
N ALA A 114 -8.38 3.86 -7.69
CA ALA A 114 -7.23 3.85 -8.59
C ALA A 114 -7.42 2.86 -9.74
N GLY A 115 -8.03 1.70 -9.49
CA GLY A 115 -8.38 0.74 -10.54
C GLY A 115 -9.40 1.30 -11.54
N VAL A 116 -10.44 2.00 -11.06
CA VAL A 116 -11.42 2.67 -11.94
C VAL A 116 -10.75 3.76 -12.78
N ILE A 117 -9.87 4.57 -12.18
CA ILE A 117 -9.10 5.58 -12.93
C ILE A 117 -8.25 4.91 -14.01
N CYS A 118 -7.61 3.79 -13.69
CA CYS A 118 -6.80 3.04 -14.66
C CYS A 118 -7.65 2.60 -15.85
N VAL A 119 -8.79 1.97 -15.61
CA VAL A 119 -9.71 1.53 -16.67
C VAL A 119 -10.22 2.69 -17.53
N CYS A 120 -10.49 3.86 -16.92
CA CYS A 120 -11.07 5.00 -17.63
C CYS A 120 -10.05 5.81 -18.43
N PHE A 121 -8.85 5.99 -17.90
CA PHE A 121 -7.89 6.98 -18.40
C PHE A 121 -6.55 6.39 -18.87
N SER A 122 -6.17 5.20 -18.40
CA SER A 122 -4.87 4.63 -18.74
C SER A 122 -4.91 3.84 -20.04
N ASN A 123 -3.94 4.10 -20.91
CA ASN A 123 -3.67 3.30 -22.11
C ASN A 123 -2.62 2.21 -21.87
N SER A 124 -2.00 2.20 -20.69
CA SER A 124 -1.02 1.21 -20.28
C SER A 124 -1.50 0.43 -19.07
N VAL A 125 -1.08 -0.81 -18.98
CA VAL A 125 -1.37 -1.66 -17.83
C VAL A 125 -0.66 -1.13 -16.59
N ILE A 126 -1.35 -1.16 -15.45
CA ILE A 126 -0.82 -0.76 -14.15
C ILE A 126 -0.87 -1.96 -13.23
N TYR A 127 0.17 -2.12 -12.44
CA TYR A 127 0.28 -3.10 -11.37
C TYR A 127 1.12 -2.53 -10.23
N GLY A 128 0.93 -3.07 -9.04
CA GLY A 128 1.73 -2.72 -7.86
C GLY A 128 1.01 -1.86 -6.83
N THR A 129 1.60 -1.87 -5.67
CA THR A 129 1.10 -1.27 -4.42
C THR A 129 1.34 0.24 -4.35
N SER A 130 1.96 0.86 -5.35
CA SER A 130 2.35 2.28 -5.35
C SER A 130 1.19 3.24 -5.06
N GLY A 131 -0.02 2.91 -5.53
CA GLY A 131 -1.23 3.69 -5.22
C GLY A 131 -1.57 3.71 -3.74
N ILE A 132 -1.43 2.58 -3.04
CA ILE A 132 -1.63 2.48 -1.59
C ILE A 132 -0.55 3.29 -0.87
N VAL A 133 0.71 3.17 -1.27
CA VAL A 133 1.82 3.92 -0.67
C VAL A 133 1.63 5.43 -0.84
N CYS A 134 1.21 5.88 -2.02
CA CYS A 134 0.91 7.29 -2.28
C CYS A 134 -0.21 7.80 -1.35
N MET A 135 -1.29 7.05 -1.20
CA MET A 135 -2.36 7.39 -0.26
C MET A 135 -1.86 7.48 1.19
N LEU A 136 -1.06 6.50 1.63
CA LEU A 136 -0.49 6.49 2.98
C LEU A 136 0.42 7.71 3.22
N LEU A 137 1.22 8.10 2.24
CA LEU A 137 2.06 9.31 2.29
C LEU A 137 1.22 10.58 2.43
N ILE A 138 0.21 10.74 1.59
CA ILE A 138 -0.69 11.90 1.65
C ILE A 138 -1.35 11.99 3.02
N LEU A 139 -1.92 10.89 3.53
CA LEU A 139 -2.54 10.86 4.86
C LEU A 139 -1.53 11.16 5.98
N ALA A 140 -0.32 10.63 5.90
CA ALA A 140 0.72 10.89 6.89
C ALA A 140 1.14 12.36 6.90
N ILE A 141 1.18 13.03 5.74
CA ILE A 141 1.44 14.46 5.62
C ILE A 141 0.30 15.26 6.28
N PHE A 142 -0.96 14.93 5.98
CA PHE A 142 -2.11 15.60 6.60
C PHE A 142 -2.13 15.46 8.13
N ILE A 143 -1.91 14.26 8.66
CA ILE A 143 -1.83 14.01 10.11
C ILE A 143 -0.67 14.80 10.74
N SER A 144 0.44 14.95 10.03
CA SER A 144 1.61 15.69 10.53
C SER A 144 1.40 17.19 10.47
N ALA A 145 0.72 17.70 9.43
CA ALA A 145 0.40 19.10 9.29
C ALA A 145 -0.53 19.61 10.40
N ASP A 146 -1.52 18.80 10.79
CA ASP A 146 -2.43 19.14 11.89
C ASP A 146 -1.68 19.30 13.24
N LYS A 147 -0.64 18.49 13.45
CA LYS A 147 0.22 18.59 14.64
C LYS A 147 1.32 19.66 14.56
N ARG A 148 1.34 20.50 13.53
CA ARG A 148 2.40 21.50 13.22
C ARG A 148 3.84 20.92 13.22
N GLN A 149 3.97 19.65 13.05
CA GLN A 149 5.26 18.96 12.95
C GLN A 149 5.29 18.19 11.62
N ILE A 150 5.72 18.86 10.57
CA ILE A 150 6.05 18.20 9.30
C ILE A 150 7.47 17.67 9.46
N PRO A 151 7.70 16.41 9.73
CA PRO A 151 9.05 15.88 9.77
C PRO A 151 9.62 15.89 8.36
N LEU A 152 10.79 16.49 8.21
CA LEU A 152 11.56 16.56 6.95
C LEU A 152 11.71 15.21 6.25
N SER A 153 11.64 14.11 7.03
CA SER A 153 11.66 12.75 6.51
C SER A 153 10.55 12.43 5.51
N TYR A 154 9.36 13.06 5.59
CA TYR A 154 8.28 12.83 4.63
C TYR A 154 8.49 13.55 3.31
N ILE A 155 9.19 14.69 3.32
CA ILE A 155 9.55 15.42 2.10
C ILE A 155 10.63 14.64 1.35
N LEU A 156 11.66 14.17 2.05
CA LEU A 156 12.70 13.31 1.47
C LEU A 156 12.14 11.98 0.92
N LEU A 157 11.11 11.46 1.55
CA LEU A 157 10.43 10.23 1.13
C LEU A 157 9.62 10.43 -0.16
N ALA A 158 8.96 11.58 -0.30
CA ALA A 158 8.23 11.92 -1.51
C ALA A 158 9.18 12.13 -2.71
N ASP A 159 10.37 12.70 -2.46
CA ASP A 159 11.41 12.94 -3.47
C ASP A 159 12.07 11.62 -3.94
N LEU A 160 12.12 10.59 -3.07
CA LEU A 160 12.68 9.28 -3.41
C LEU A 160 11.75 8.44 -4.32
N ILE A 161 10.45 8.78 -4.39
CA ILE A 161 9.43 8.06 -5.17
C ILE A 161 9.22 8.71 -6.55
N SER A 162 9.65 9.95 -6.72
CA SER A 162 9.60 10.69 -7.98
C SER A 162 10.72 10.26 -8.91
#